data_c663bb1311bf2bc64945e1b632f60ab5
#
_entry.id   c663bb1311bf2bc64945e1b632f60ab5
#
_cell.length_a   1.000
_cell.length_b   1.000
_cell.length_c   1.000
_cell.angle_alpha   90.00
_cell.angle_beta   90.00
_cell.angle_gamma   90.00
#
_symmetry.space_group_name_H-M   'P 1'
#
loop_
_entity.id
_entity.type
_entity.pdbx_description
1 polymer ?
#
loop_
_entity_poly.entity_id
_entity_poly.type
_entity_poly.pdbx_seq_one_letter_code
_entity_poly.pdbx_strand_id
1 'polypeptide(L)'
;MSDIFEMKKLQDGCPVMIAKIPKQILAEIDLWVEESRGFKDHPLATLKAHENVGYKAIDGKAHNSYQCSISPHLIEQSFWLAWVLKLTTKYWGMGKHNRHFKLRKWDGHFDGYDIWTNFAYQGDDNPQHNHAGMLSGVIYYKNHDHPTIFDEYNCGYAGVDGTMVMFPSQVLHHVEKQVVDTERITLAFNISRRDDTQI
;
A
#
# COMPACT_ATOMS: atom_id res chain seq x y z
N MET A 1 6.40 -17.98 -17.69
CA MET A 1 6.32 -16.50 -17.69
C MET A 1 7.52 -15.99 -16.93
N SER A 2 8.42 -15.26 -17.58
CA SER A 2 9.52 -14.60 -16.89
C SER A 2 8.93 -13.42 -16.11
N ASP A 3 8.91 -13.57 -14.80
CA ASP A 3 8.54 -12.49 -13.91
C ASP A 3 9.58 -11.38 -14.10
N ILE A 4 9.20 -10.28 -14.73
CA ILE A 4 10.07 -9.13 -14.92
C ILE A 4 10.09 -8.39 -13.59
N PHE A 5 11.16 -8.59 -12.83
CA PHE A 5 11.38 -7.89 -11.57
C PHE A 5 12.67 -7.10 -11.67
N GLU A 6 12.59 -5.86 -11.32
CA GLU A 6 13.75 -5.02 -11.14
C GLU A 6 13.87 -4.67 -9.66
N MET A 7 14.89 -5.22 -8.99
CA MET A 7 15.33 -4.66 -7.71
C MET A 7 16.09 -3.38 -8.05
N LYS A 8 15.43 -2.25 -7.97
CA LYS A 8 16.11 -0.95 -7.97
C LYS A 8 16.41 -0.57 -6.54
N LYS A 9 17.69 -0.42 -6.24
CA LYS A 9 18.08 0.49 -5.17
C LYS A 9 17.85 1.88 -5.75
N LEU A 10 16.91 2.63 -5.18
CA LEU A 10 16.85 4.06 -5.42
C LEU A 10 18.16 4.69 -4.98
N GLN A 11 18.46 5.92 -5.41
CA GLN A 11 19.65 6.66 -4.99
C GLN A 11 19.87 6.53 -3.49
N ASP A 12 21.13 6.53 -3.05
CA ASP A 12 21.56 6.51 -1.65
C ASP A 12 21.25 5.24 -0.84
N GLY A 13 21.00 4.12 -1.51
CA GLY A 13 20.90 2.83 -0.84
C GLY A 13 19.52 2.51 -0.25
N CYS A 14 18.50 3.29 -0.55
CA CYS A 14 17.11 2.97 -0.13
C CYS A 14 16.71 1.57 -0.59
N PRO A 15 16.36 0.66 0.32
CA PRO A 15 16.02 -0.72 0.00
C PRO A 15 14.56 -0.81 -0.50
N VAL A 16 14.34 -0.42 -1.74
CA VAL A 16 13.03 -0.48 -2.39
C VAL A 16 13.02 -1.59 -3.41
N MET A 17 12.00 -2.43 -3.39
CA MET A 17 11.69 -3.37 -4.46
C MET A 17 10.60 -2.77 -5.34
N ILE A 18 10.82 -2.78 -6.65
CA ILE A 18 9.82 -2.36 -7.65
C ILE A 18 9.43 -3.59 -8.46
N ALA A 19 8.13 -3.81 -8.62
CA ALA A 19 7.59 -4.90 -9.42
C ALA A 19 6.51 -4.40 -10.38
N LYS A 20 6.51 -4.94 -11.61
CA LYS A 20 5.38 -4.79 -12.53
C LYS A 20 4.31 -5.82 -12.18
N ILE A 21 3.08 -5.36 -11.99
CA ILE A 21 1.95 -6.23 -11.63
C ILE A 21 1.48 -6.99 -12.87
N PRO A 22 1.32 -8.33 -12.80
CA PRO A 22 0.75 -9.12 -13.88
C PRO A 22 -0.68 -8.68 -14.23
N LYS A 23 -1.04 -8.72 -15.53
CA LYS A 23 -2.38 -8.31 -15.99
C LYS A 23 -3.53 -9.03 -15.27
N GLN A 24 -3.36 -10.31 -14.95
CA GLN A 24 -4.36 -11.08 -14.23
C GLN A 24 -4.60 -10.51 -12.82
N ILE A 25 -3.54 -10.08 -12.14
CA ILE A 25 -3.62 -9.47 -10.81
C ILE A 25 -4.18 -8.05 -10.89
N LEU A 26 -3.87 -7.30 -11.95
CA LEU A 26 -4.49 -5.99 -12.17
C LEU A 26 -6.00 -6.10 -12.28
N ALA A 27 -6.52 -7.14 -12.93
CA ALA A 27 -7.96 -7.37 -13.02
C ALA A 27 -8.62 -7.65 -11.66
N GLU A 28 -7.92 -8.26 -10.70
CA GLU A 28 -8.40 -8.39 -9.32
C GLU A 28 -8.40 -7.03 -8.61
N ILE A 29 -7.35 -6.24 -8.81
CA ILE A 29 -7.23 -4.90 -8.23
C ILE A 29 -8.31 -3.97 -8.78
N ASP A 30 -8.70 -4.10 -10.05
CA ASP A 30 -9.82 -3.36 -10.64
C ASP A 30 -11.11 -3.59 -9.82
N LEU A 31 -11.41 -4.85 -9.47
CA LEU A 31 -12.58 -5.17 -8.64
C LEU A 31 -12.50 -4.54 -7.24
N TRP A 32 -11.31 -4.52 -6.63
CA TRP A 32 -11.13 -3.92 -5.32
C TRP A 32 -11.30 -2.41 -5.33
N VAL A 33 -10.81 -1.76 -6.37
CA VAL A 33 -10.98 -0.31 -6.57
C VAL A 33 -12.44 0.03 -6.79
N GLU A 34 -13.17 -0.75 -7.60
CA GLU A 34 -14.61 -0.54 -7.83
C GLU A 34 -15.44 -0.74 -6.56
N GLU A 35 -15.16 -1.78 -5.76
CA GLU A 35 -15.81 -1.97 -4.46
C GLU A 35 -15.53 -0.79 -3.53
N SER A 36 -14.25 -0.38 -3.42
CA SER A 36 -13.85 0.77 -2.59
C SER A 36 -14.52 2.06 -3.05
N ARG A 37 -14.67 2.26 -4.36
CA ARG A 37 -15.37 3.40 -4.93
C ARG A 37 -16.86 3.39 -4.56
N GLY A 38 -17.51 2.24 -4.63
CA GLY A 38 -18.89 2.07 -4.20
C GLY A 38 -19.10 2.46 -2.73
N PHE A 39 -18.16 2.13 -1.85
CA PHE A 39 -18.20 2.56 -0.45
C PHE A 39 -17.95 4.06 -0.29
N LYS A 40 -16.98 4.62 -0.99
CA LYS A 40 -16.63 6.04 -0.95
C LYS A 40 -17.82 6.92 -1.34
N ASP A 41 -18.51 6.54 -2.40
CA ASP A 41 -19.60 7.32 -2.98
C ASP A 41 -20.94 7.09 -2.24
N HIS A 42 -20.99 6.16 -1.28
CA HIS A 42 -22.18 5.90 -0.49
C HIS A 42 -22.41 7.02 0.54
N PRO A 43 -23.64 7.59 0.65
CA PRO A 43 -23.92 8.73 1.55
C PRO A 43 -23.57 8.51 3.02
N LEU A 44 -23.54 7.26 3.49
CA LEU A 44 -23.16 6.89 4.86
C LEU A 44 -21.65 6.62 5.03
N ALA A 45 -20.90 6.50 3.94
CA ALA A 45 -19.46 6.19 4.00
C ALA A 45 -18.63 7.38 4.49
N THR A 46 -19.06 8.60 4.16
CA THR A 46 -18.37 9.84 4.56
C THR A 46 -18.27 10.03 6.07
N LEU A 47 -19.20 9.50 6.84
CA LEU A 47 -19.19 9.56 8.29
C LEU A 47 -18.26 8.51 8.94
N LYS A 48 -18.07 7.35 8.29
CA LYS A 48 -17.27 6.26 8.86
C LYS A 48 -15.81 6.27 8.41
N ALA A 49 -15.50 6.81 7.26
CA ALA A 49 -14.12 6.84 6.75
C ALA A 49 -13.22 7.76 7.58
N HIS A 50 -13.72 8.91 8.00
CA HIS A 50 -12.97 9.84 8.86
C HIS A 50 -12.80 9.34 10.29
N GLU A 51 -13.68 8.47 10.78
CA GLU A 51 -13.58 7.91 12.14
C GLU A 51 -12.68 6.66 12.20
N ASN A 52 -12.53 5.92 11.13
CA ASN A 52 -11.91 4.58 11.13
C ASN A 52 -10.47 4.54 10.65
N VAL A 53 -9.94 5.57 10.06
CA VAL A 53 -8.55 5.63 9.64
C VAL A 53 -7.79 6.67 10.49
N GLY A 54 -7.64 6.33 11.75
CA GLY A 54 -6.88 7.10 12.72
C GLY A 54 -5.37 7.01 12.54
N TYR A 55 -4.85 7.06 11.33
CA TYR A 55 -3.45 7.37 11.13
C TYR A 55 -3.26 8.87 11.41
N LYS A 56 -2.93 9.17 12.64
CA LYS A 56 -2.27 10.43 12.91
C LYS A 56 -0.89 10.32 12.30
N ALA A 57 -0.62 11.16 11.31
CA ALA A 57 0.74 11.39 10.88
C ALA A 57 1.61 11.73 12.11
N ILE A 58 2.91 11.50 11.99
CA ILE A 58 3.88 11.80 13.07
C ILE A 58 3.76 13.26 13.54
N ASP A 59 3.36 14.16 12.65
CA ASP A 59 3.09 15.59 12.96
C ASP A 59 1.69 15.87 13.52
N GLY A 60 0.87 14.83 13.73
CA GLY A 60 -0.50 14.96 14.25
C GLY A 60 -1.55 15.46 13.25
N LYS A 61 -1.19 15.61 11.95
CA LYS A 61 -2.13 16.02 10.91
C LYS A 61 -2.92 14.80 10.41
N ALA A 62 -4.20 15.01 10.13
CA ALA A 62 -5.02 14.00 9.50
C ALA A 62 -4.66 13.88 8.01
N HIS A 63 -4.72 12.65 7.46
CA HIS A 63 -4.68 12.46 6.01
C HIS A 63 -5.89 13.16 5.37
N ASN A 64 -5.64 13.86 4.28
CA ASN A 64 -6.71 14.50 3.52
C ASN A 64 -7.32 13.55 2.48
N SER A 65 -6.59 12.50 2.06
CA SER A 65 -7.08 11.51 1.10
C SER A 65 -8.15 10.60 1.71
N TYR A 66 -9.10 10.19 0.87
CA TYR A 66 -10.09 9.19 1.26
C TYR A 66 -9.48 7.79 1.26
N GLN A 67 -9.57 7.06 2.36
CA GLN A 67 -9.04 5.71 2.51
C GLN A 67 -10.17 4.71 2.75
N CYS A 68 -10.13 3.59 2.05
CA CYS A 68 -11.14 2.54 2.13
C CYS A 68 -10.48 1.17 2.27
N SER A 69 -10.79 0.45 3.35
CA SER A 69 -10.32 -0.93 3.55
C SER A 69 -10.96 -1.87 2.52
N ILE A 70 -10.17 -2.84 2.05
CA ILE A 70 -10.62 -3.85 1.10
C ILE A 70 -11.25 -5.02 1.87
N SER A 71 -12.37 -5.52 1.37
CA SER A 71 -13.11 -6.62 2.00
C SER A 71 -12.25 -7.89 2.13
N PRO A 72 -12.22 -8.53 3.32
CA PRO A 72 -11.37 -9.70 3.57
C PRO A 72 -11.59 -10.84 2.57
N HIS A 73 -12.84 -11.10 2.15
CA HIS A 73 -13.15 -12.18 1.22
C HIS A 73 -12.50 -11.99 -0.17
N LEU A 74 -12.34 -10.75 -0.63
CA LEU A 74 -11.64 -10.47 -1.89
C LEU A 74 -10.15 -10.78 -1.79
N ILE A 75 -9.55 -10.47 -0.63
CA ILE A 75 -8.14 -10.70 -0.38
C ILE A 75 -7.83 -12.20 -0.25
N GLU A 76 -8.63 -12.93 0.51
CA GLU A 76 -8.40 -14.35 0.80
C GLU A 76 -8.49 -15.24 -0.45
N GLN A 77 -9.28 -14.84 -1.42
CA GLN A 77 -9.47 -15.56 -2.69
C GLN A 77 -8.54 -15.06 -3.81
N SER A 78 -7.71 -14.06 -3.54
CA SER A 78 -6.92 -13.40 -4.57
C SER A 78 -5.61 -14.13 -4.93
N PHE A 79 -5.27 -14.14 -6.21
CA PHE A 79 -3.93 -14.51 -6.68
C PHE A 79 -2.87 -13.49 -6.25
N TRP A 80 -3.28 -12.21 -6.06
CA TRP A 80 -2.40 -11.16 -5.58
C TRP A 80 -1.75 -11.53 -4.26
N LEU A 81 -2.49 -12.04 -3.28
CA LEU A 81 -1.94 -12.41 -1.98
C LEU A 81 -0.84 -13.46 -2.10
N ALA A 82 -1.09 -14.51 -2.87
CA ALA A 82 -0.09 -15.55 -3.11
C ALA A 82 1.14 -14.99 -3.85
N TRP A 83 0.93 -14.12 -4.81
CA TRP A 83 1.97 -13.48 -5.59
C TRP A 83 2.84 -12.55 -4.75
N VAL A 84 2.26 -11.64 -3.96
CA VAL A 84 3.02 -10.70 -3.13
C VAL A 84 3.82 -11.41 -2.04
N LEU A 85 3.27 -12.47 -1.42
CA LEU A 85 4.00 -13.26 -0.43
C LEU A 85 5.17 -14.04 -1.06
N LYS A 86 5.00 -14.55 -2.28
CA LYS A 86 6.08 -15.18 -3.05
C LYS A 86 7.18 -14.17 -3.38
N LEU A 87 6.83 -12.96 -3.79
CA LEU A 87 7.77 -11.88 -4.03
C LEU A 87 8.55 -11.53 -2.78
N THR A 88 7.85 -11.32 -1.67
CA THR A 88 8.46 -11.02 -0.37
C THR A 88 9.51 -12.06 -0.01
N THR A 89 9.17 -13.34 -0.12
CA THR A 89 10.09 -14.44 0.18
C THR A 89 11.32 -14.43 -0.72
N LYS A 90 11.13 -14.18 -2.01
CA LYS A 90 12.21 -14.23 -3.01
C LYS A 90 13.21 -13.10 -2.82
N TYR A 91 12.75 -11.89 -2.55
CA TYR A 91 13.59 -10.69 -2.61
C TYR A 91 14.17 -10.24 -1.28
N TRP A 92 13.50 -10.53 -0.17
CA TRP A 92 14.00 -10.15 1.15
C TRP A 92 14.84 -11.26 1.81
N GLY A 93 15.25 -12.27 1.01
CA GLY A 93 16.33 -13.20 1.36
C GLY A 93 16.04 -14.17 2.50
N MET A 94 14.81 -14.25 2.95
CA MET A 94 14.41 -15.20 3.98
C MET A 94 14.15 -16.58 3.37
N GLY A 95 15.18 -17.12 2.72
CA GLY A 95 15.20 -18.32 1.90
C GLY A 95 14.23 -19.42 2.29
N LYS A 96 13.69 -20.10 1.28
CA LYS A 96 12.97 -21.38 1.26
C LYS A 96 11.63 -21.49 2.01
N HIS A 97 11.16 -20.53 2.81
CA HIS A 97 9.96 -20.69 3.61
C HIS A 97 8.95 -19.56 3.41
N ASN A 98 8.08 -19.66 2.36
CA ASN A 98 6.87 -18.82 2.18
C ASN A 98 5.95 -18.80 3.41
N ARG A 99 6.24 -19.63 4.43
CA ARG A 99 5.43 -19.81 5.62
C ARG A 99 5.62 -18.70 6.67
N HIS A 100 6.62 -17.84 6.48
CA HIS A 100 6.98 -16.83 7.48
C HIS A 100 6.31 -15.48 7.29
N PHE A 101 5.65 -15.25 6.17
CA PHE A 101 5.00 -13.99 5.88
C PHE A 101 3.49 -14.14 5.81
N LYS A 102 2.79 -13.11 6.22
CA LYS A 102 1.33 -12.95 6.10
C LYS A 102 1.04 -11.49 5.82
N LEU A 103 -0.07 -11.22 5.13
CA LEU A 103 -0.65 -9.89 5.14
C LEU A 103 -1.01 -9.56 6.60
N ARG A 104 -0.60 -8.38 7.07
CA ARG A 104 -0.89 -7.95 8.43
C ARG A 104 -2.41 -7.83 8.60
N LYS A 105 -2.92 -8.27 9.74
CA LYS A 105 -4.29 -7.98 10.14
C LYS A 105 -4.31 -6.65 10.87
N TRP A 106 -5.37 -5.91 10.71
CA TRP A 106 -5.60 -4.69 11.45
C TRP A 106 -5.79 -5.01 12.95
N ASP A 107 -5.04 -4.34 13.82
CA ASP A 107 -5.11 -4.58 15.29
C ASP A 107 -6.28 -3.82 15.95
N GLY A 108 -7.23 -3.35 15.18
CA GLY A 108 -8.43 -2.66 15.62
C GLY A 108 -9.67 -3.55 15.62
N HIS A 109 -10.83 -2.95 15.88
CA HIS A 109 -12.12 -3.61 16.03
C HIS A 109 -12.70 -4.28 14.76
N PHE A 110 -11.88 -4.49 13.71
CA PHE A 110 -12.30 -5.10 12.46
C PHE A 110 -11.44 -6.32 12.14
N ASP A 111 -12.08 -7.41 11.75
CA ASP A 111 -11.42 -8.64 11.26
C ASP A 111 -10.79 -8.46 9.85
N GLY A 112 -10.31 -7.25 9.53
CA GLY A 112 -9.78 -6.88 8.24
C GLY A 112 -8.27 -7.08 8.10
N TYR A 113 -7.83 -7.14 6.84
CA TYR A 113 -6.42 -7.08 6.50
C TYR A 113 -5.94 -5.62 6.43
N ASP A 114 -4.68 -5.41 6.72
CA ASP A 114 -4.00 -4.11 6.63
C ASP A 114 -3.65 -3.83 5.16
N ILE A 115 -4.69 -3.62 4.36
CA ILE A 115 -4.66 -3.22 2.97
C ILE A 115 -5.85 -2.29 2.68
N TRP A 116 -5.59 -1.19 2.00
CA TRP A 116 -6.61 -0.17 1.71
C TRP A 116 -6.35 0.55 0.38
N THR A 117 -7.40 1.06 -0.22
CA THR A 117 -7.36 1.95 -1.38
C THR A 117 -7.31 3.40 -0.90
N ASN A 118 -6.45 4.22 -1.51
CA ASN A 118 -6.41 5.66 -1.33
C ASN A 118 -6.94 6.36 -2.58
N PHE A 119 -7.90 7.26 -2.40
CA PHE A 119 -8.37 8.19 -3.41
C PHE A 119 -7.91 9.59 -3.01
N ALA A 120 -7.05 10.19 -3.80
CA ALA A 120 -6.52 11.53 -3.55
C ALA A 120 -6.87 12.48 -4.70
N TYR A 121 -7.16 13.71 -4.36
CA TYR A 121 -7.55 14.78 -5.26
C TYR A 121 -6.63 15.99 -5.10
N GLN A 122 -6.86 17.03 -5.90
CA GLN A 122 -6.13 18.29 -5.77
C GLN A 122 -6.23 18.82 -4.33
N GLY A 123 -5.08 19.10 -3.76
CA GLY A 123 -4.97 19.59 -2.38
C GLY A 123 -4.73 18.51 -1.33
N ASP A 124 -4.94 17.23 -1.66
CA ASP A 124 -4.66 16.12 -0.75
C ASP A 124 -3.15 15.81 -0.69
N ASP A 125 -2.71 15.39 0.48
CA ASP A 125 -1.36 14.92 0.76
C ASP A 125 -1.39 13.63 1.58
N ASN A 126 -0.23 13.04 1.75
CA ASN A 126 -0.01 11.97 2.73
C ASN A 126 1.19 12.39 3.59
N PRO A 127 0.96 12.95 4.78
CA PRO A 127 2.04 13.46 5.63
C PRO A 127 3.06 12.39 5.99
N GLN A 128 4.23 12.82 6.44
CA GLN A 128 5.32 11.92 6.85
C GLN A 128 4.86 10.93 7.92
N HIS A 129 5.07 9.64 7.66
CA HIS A 129 4.69 8.54 8.56
C HIS A 129 5.52 7.28 8.28
N ASN A 130 5.37 6.29 9.14
CA ASN A 130 5.79 4.91 8.94
C ASN A 130 4.67 3.96 9.36
N HIS A 131 4.89 2.67 9.18
CA HIS A 131 3.88 1.66 9.50
C HIS A 131 4.40 0.62 10.49
N ALA A 132 3.47 0.01 11.22
CA ALA A 132 3.73 -1.24 11.92
C ALA A 132 3.84 -2.40 10.92
N GLY A 133 4.65 -3.39 11.23
CA GLY A 133 4.90 -4.54 10.37
C GLY A 133 6.35 -4.63 9.95
N MET A 134 6.63 -5.53 9.03
CA MET A 134 7.98 -5.76 8.51
C MET A 134 8.21 -5.04 7.19
N LEU A 135 7.24 -5.10 6.30
CA LEU A 135 7.27 -4.47 4.98
C LEU A 135 5.96 -3.73 4.72
N SER A 136 6.08 -2.59 4.09
CA SER A 136 4.98 -1.85 3.50
C SER A 136 5.07 -1.89 1.98
N GLY A 137 3.93 -1.79 1.32
CA GLY A 137 3.89 -1.69 -0.12
C GLY A 137 2.85 -0.71 -0.61
N VAL A 138 3.12 -0.13 -1.78
CA VAL A 138 2.21 0.77 -2.49
C VAL A 138 2.05 0.27 -3.92
N ILE A 139 0.81 0.02 -4.31
CA ILE A 139 0.41 -0.28 -5.67
C ILE A 139 -0.01 1.04 -6.32
N TYR A 140 0.60 1.37 -7.44
CA TYR A 140 0.26 2.54 -8.23
C TYR A 140 -0.75 2.13 -9.29
N TYR A 141 -2.01 2.49 -9.04
CA TYR A 141 -3.12 2.05 -9.89
C TYR A 141 -3.44 3.09 -10.98
N LYS A 142 -3.52 4.38 -10.62
CA LYS A 142 -3.92 5.44 -11.55
C LYS A 142 -3.36 6.82 -11.16
N ASN A 143 -2.82 7.56 -12.15
CA ASN A 143 -2.41 8.97 -12.08
C ASN A 143 -1.36 9.27 -10.99
N HIS A 144 -0.09 8.89 -11.22
CA HIS A 144 0.97 8.95 -10.19
C HIS A 144 2.00 10.04 -10.46
N ASP A 145 1.53 11.27 -10.67
CA ASP A 145 2.42 12.42 -10.90
C ASP A 145 3.18 12.86 -9.63
N HIS A 146 2.75 12.37 -8.47
CA HIS A 146 3.37 12.66 -7.18
C HIS A 146 4.12 11.43 -6.65
N PRO A 147 5.46 11.55 -6.45
CA PRO A 147 6.27 10.44 -5.94
C PRO A 147 5.94 10.14 -4.48
N THR A 148 6.11 8.86 -4.10
CA THR A 148 6.33 8.50 -2.71
C THR A 148 7.77 8.86 -2.36
N ILE A 149 7.96 9.76 -1.40
CA ILE A 149 9.26 10.25 -0.96
C ILE A 149 9.68 9.46 0.28
N PHE A 150 10.91 8.98 0.28
CA PHE A 150 11.54 8.24 1.38
C PHE A 150 12.52 9.19 2.07
N ASP A 151 12.10 9.75 3.21
CA ASP A 151 12.74 10.88 3.85
C ASP A 151 14.18 10.59 4.30
N GLU A 152 14.42 9.43 4.90
CA GLU A 152 15.74 9.02 5.40
C GLU A 152 16.79 8.89 4.28
N TYR A 153 16.34 8.69 3.05
CA TYR A 153 17.20 8.45 1.89
C TYR A 153 17.19 9.61 0.91
N ASN A 154 16.43 10.67 1.20
CA ASN A 154 16.29 11.84 0.33
C ASN A 154 16.00 11.47 -1.14
N CYS A 155 15.16 10.47 -1.35
CA CYS A 155 14.82 9.96 -2.67
C CYS A 155 13.32 9.72 -2.80
N GLY A 156 12.81 9.69 -4.03
CA GLY A 156 11.41 9.44 -4.32
C GLY A 156 11.23 8.45 -5.46
N TYR A 157 10.11 7.75 -5.44
CA TYR A 157 9.66 6.92 -6.56
C TYR A 157 8.37 7.50 -7.15
N ALA A 158 8.48 8.04 -8.34
CA ALA A 158 7.31 8.37 -9.16
C ALA A 158 6.74 7.07 -9.72
N GLY A 159 5.57 6.67 -9.23
CA GLY A 159 4.91 5.45 -9.64
C GLY A 159 4.56 5.45 -11.12
N VAL A 160 4.47 4.26 -11.69
CA VAL A 160 3.91 4.02 -13.01
C VAL A 160 2.69 3.12 -12.83
N ASP A 161 1.60 3.43 -13.53
CA ASP A 161 0.37 2.64 -13.47
C ASP A 161 0.66 1.14 -13.68
N GLY A 162 0.12 0.31 -12.80
CA GLY A 162 0.37 -1.13 -12.83
C GLY A 162 1.70 -1.57 -12.26
N THR A 163 2.38 -0.71 -11.49
CA THR A 163 3.58 -1.06 -10.70
C THR A 163 3.29 -1.09 -9.21
N MET A 164 4.17 -1.74 -8.48
CA MET A 164 4.14 -1.83 -7.03
C MET A 164 5.54 -1.58 -6.48
N VAL A 165 5.63 -0.83 -5.38
CA VAL A 165 6.85 -0.74 -4.57
C VAL A 165 6.64 -1.45 -3.25
N MET A 166 7.72 -2.03 -2.71
CA MET A 166 7.77 -2.54 -1.33
C MET A 166 9.04 -2.05 -0.66
N PHE A 167 8.95 -1.73 0.62
CA PHE A 167 10.02 -1.19 1.44
C PHE A 167 9.85 -1.58 2.91
N PRO A 168 10.89 -1.50 3.75
CA PRO A 168 10.77 -1.74 5.19
C PRO A 168 9.75 -0.78 5.82
N SER A 169 8.82 -1.31 6.60
CA SER A 169 7.70 -0.53 7.17
C SER A 169 8.14 0.62 8.05
N GLN A 170 9.34 0.54 8.64
CA GLN A 170 9.88 1.57 9.52
C GLN A 170 10.45 2.79 8.78
N VAL A 171 10.62 2.71 7.45
CA VAL A 171 11.13 3.82 6.66
C VAL A 171 10.11 4.94 6.63
N LEU A 172 10.53 6.13 7.06
CA LEU A 172 9.72 7.34 7.01
C LEU A 172 9.48 7.74 5.55
N HIS A 173 8.21 7.95 5.22
CA HIS A 173 7.82 8.33 3.87
C HIS A 173 6.59 9.24 3.87
N HIS A 174 6.44 9.98 2.78
CA HIS A 174 5.31 10.87 2.56
C HIS A 174 4.96 11.01 1.08
N VAL A 175 3.86 11.64 0.79
CA VAL A 175 3.50 12.13 -0.55
C VAL A 175 3.13 13.60 -0.42
N GLU A 176 3.77 14.44 -1.22
CA GLU A 176 3.51 15.87 -1.25
C GLU A 176 2.07 16.18 -1.70
N LYS A 177 1.66 17.40 -1.41
CA LYS A 177 0.34 17.91 -1.77
C LYS A 177 0.10 17.82 -3.27
N GLN A 178 -0.99 17.14 -3.66
CA GLN A 178 -1.36 17.01 -5.07
C GLN A 178 -1.75 18.36 -5.66
N VAL A 179 -1.07 18.76 -6.74
CA VAL A 179 -1.29 20.07 -7.40
C VAL A 179 -2.20 19.97 -8.61
N VAL A 180 -2.37 18.76 -9.17
CA VAL A 180 -3.19 18.51 -10.37
C VAL A 180 -4.61 18.12 -10.00
N ASP A 181 -5.59 18.57 -10.78
CA ASP A 181 -7.01 18.23 -10.61
C ASP A 181 -7.34 16.91 -11.32
N THR A 182 -6.67 15.83 -10.89
CA THR A 182 -6.94 14.47 -11.36
C THR A 182 -7.06 13.54 -10.17
N GLU A 183 -7.96 12.58 -10.23
CA GLU A 183 -8.04 11.54 -9.19
C GLU A 183 -6.82 10.64 -9.25
N ARG A 184 -6.06 10.56 -8.16
CA ARG A 184 -4.98 9.59 -7.96
C ARG A 184 -5.48 8.43 -7.15
N ILE A 185 -5.19 7.21 -7.59
CA ILE A 185 -5.57 5.99 -6.88
C ILE A 185 -4.34 5.13 -6.62
N THR A 186 -4.08 4.86 -5.34
CA THR A 186 -3.09 3.90 -4.88
C THR A 186 -3.73 2.90 -3.93
N LEU A 187 -3.14 1.70 -3.82
CA LEU A 187 -3.47 0.77 -2.75
C LEU A 187 -2.23 0.56 -1.90
N ALA A 188 -2.38 0.69 -0.59
CA ALA A 188 -1.29 0.47 0.35
C ALA A 188 -1.57 -0.79 1.19
N PHE A 189 -0.51 -1.49 1.60
CA PHE A 189 -0.62 -2.70 2.41
C PHE A 189 0.60 -2.92 3.29
N ASN A 190 0.42 -3.71 4.36
CA ASN A 190 1.51 -4.07 5.27
C ASN A 190 1.63 -5.58 5.43
N ILE A 191 2.87 -6.07 5.48
CA ILE A 191 3.24 -7.47 5.68
C ILE A 191 3.95 -7.63 7.01
N SER A 192 3.56 -8.68 7.76
CA SER A 192 4.18 -9.08 9.03
C SER A 192 4.75 -10.49 8.93
N ARG A 193 5.61 -10.85 9.87
CA ARG A 193 5.94 -12.25 10.13
C ARG A 193 4.76 -12.98 10.77
N ARG A 194 4.67 -14.29 10.55
CA ARG A 194 3.60 -15.09 11.17
C ARG A 194 3.74 -15.19 12.69
N ASP A 195 4.94 -15.03 13.19
CA ASP A 195 5.26 -15.17 14.62
C ASP A 195 5.10 -13.84 15.40
N ASP A 196 4.82 -12.73 14.72
CA ASP A 196 4.61 -11.40 15.33
C ASP A 196 3.19 -11.25 15.92
N THR A 197 2.53 -12.35 16.28
CA THR A 197 1.13 -12.35 16.76
C THR A 197 1.01 -12.32 18.28
N GLN A 198 2.07 -11.98 19.01
CA GLN A 198 1.99 -11.77 20.45
C GLN A 198 2.87 -10.62 20.89
N ILE A 199 2.32 -9.43 20.87
CA ILE A 199 2.57 -8.40 21.89
C ILE A 199 1.26 -7.66 22.09
#